data_c400feaa6a20ec02e5772afded22d053
#
_entry.id   c400feaa6a20ec02e5772afded22d053
#
_cell.length_a   1.000
_cell.length_b   1.000
_cell.length_c   1.000
_cell.angle_alpha   90.00
_cell.angle_beta   90.00
_cell.angle_gamma   90.00
#
_symmetry.space_group_name_H-M   'P 1'
#
loop_
_entity.id
_entity.type
_entity.pdbx_description
1 polymer ?
#
loop_
_entity_poly.entity_id
_entity_poly.type
_entity_poly.pdbx_seq_one_letter_code
_entity_poly.pdbx_strand_id
1 'polypeptide(L)'
;MSITDVACDWAAHDPDPETAAYVLDLLEDPARAAELQSRFSGPLTFGTAGLRGEVGAGESRMNRAVVTRATYGLMDWLGRQVEGPRVVIGCDARHGSSDFYTTAAEVISAAG
;
A
#
# COMPACT_ATOMS: atom_id res chain seq x y z
N MET A 1 -20.07 4.13 4.21
CA MET A 1 -19.36 2.83 4.13
C MET A 1 -18.76 2.49 5.48
N SER A 2 -19.05 1.32 5.99
CA SER A 2 -18.49 0.91 7.28
C SER A 2 -17.02 0.49 7.15
N ILE A 3 -16.30 0.46 8.27
CA ILE A 3 -14.92 -0.03 8.29
C ILE A 3 -14.86 -1.48 7.80
N THR A 4 -15.85 -2.29 8.14
CA THR A 4 -15.95 -3.67 7.67
C THR A 4 -16.01 -3.73 6.14
N ASP A 5 -16.83 -2.88 5.52
CA ASP A 5 -16.95 -2.83 4.06
C ASP A 5 -15.63 -2.38 3.41
N VAL A 6 -14.99 -1.36 3.96
CA VAL A 6 -13.70 -0.87 3.47
C VAL A 6 -12.64 -1.97 3.56
N ALA A 7 -12.57 -2.67 4.68
CA ALA A 7 -11.60 -3.73 4.89
C ALA A 7 -11.84 -4.93 3.96
N CYS A 8 -13.08 -5.32 3.75
CA CYS A 8 -13.43 -6.38 2.79
C CYS A 8 -13.01 -6.03 1.38
N ASP A 9 -13.31 -4.81 0.95
CA ASP A 9 -12.95 -4.32 -0.38
C ASP A 9 -11.43 -4.27 -0.55
N TRP A 10 -10.73 -3.77 0.47
CA TRP A 10 -9.26 -3.71 0.46
C TRP A 10 -8.65 -5.10 0.31
N ALA A 11 -9.11 -6.08 1.10
CA ALA A 11 -8.60 -7.45 1.06
C ALA A 11 -8.86 -8.12 -0.30
N ALA A 12 -10.00 -7.82 -0.92
CA ALA A 12 -10.34 -8.37 -2.24
C ALA A 12 -9.42 -7.87 -3.35
N HIS A 13 -8.81 -6.70 -3.18
CA HIS A 13 -7.94 -6.07 -4.19
C HIS A 13 -6.47 -6.04 -3.79
N ASP A 14 -6.12 -6.60 -2.63
CA ASP A 14 -4.73 -6.63 -2.16
C ASP A 14 -3.89 -7.59 -3.01
N PRO A 15 -2.79 -7.10 -3.62
CA PRO A 15 -1.91 -7.97 -4.40
C PRO A 15 -1.09 -8.95 -3.56
N ASP A 16 -1.04 -8.77 -2.23
CA ASP A 16 -0.28 -9.63 -1.33
C ASP A 16 -1.23 -10.57 -0.57
N PRO A 17 -1.17 -11.89 -0.83
CA PRO A 17 -2.05 -12.84 -0.17
C PRO A 17 -1.84 -12.92 1.34
N GLU A 18 -0.66 -12.60 1.86
CA GLU A 18 -0.41 -12.62 3.30
C GLU A 18 -1.16 -11.51 4.02
N THR A 19 -1.08 -10.27 3.52
CA THR A 19 -1.79 -9.15 4.13
C THR A 19 -3.29 -9.26 3.93
N ALA A 20 -3.74 -9.77 2.78
CA ALA A 20 -5.16 -10.03 2.53
C ALA A 20 -5.71 -11.04 3.54
N ALA A 21 -5.01 -12.15 3.76
CA ALA A 21 -5.41 -13.16 4.74
C ALA A 21 -5.44 -12.59 6.16
N TYR A 22 -4.48 -11.75 6.51
CA TYR A 22 -4.45 -11.11 7.83
C TYR A 22 -5.70 -10.26 8.07
N VAL A 23 -6.11 -9.48 7.08
CA VAL A 23 -7.31 -8.64 7.18
C VAL A 23 -8.57 -9.50 7.29
N LEU A 24 -8.66 -10.58 6.52
CA LEU A 24 -9.81 -11.49 6.60
C LEU A 24 -9.94 -12.13 7.99
N ASP A 25 -8.82 -12.51 8.61
CA ASP A 25 -8.79 -13.02 9.97
C ASP A 25 -9.27 -11.96 10.98
N LEU A 26 -8.85 -10.71 10.82
CA LEU A 26 -9.32 -9.60 11.66
C LEU A 26 -10.83 -9.42 11.57
N LEU A 27 -11.39 -9.54 10.38
CA LEU A 27 -12.82 -9.37 10.14
C LEU A 27 -13.65 -10.45 10.83
N GLU A 28 -13.09 -11.63 11.05
CA GLU A 28 -13.76 -12.75 11.72
C GLU A 28 -13.66 -12.70 13.24
N ASP A 29 -12.82 -11.84 13.80
CA ASP A 29 -12.58 -11.78 15.25
C ASP A 29 -13.08 -10.47 15.85
N PRO A 30 -14.28 -10.45 16.48
CA PRO A 30 -14.81 -9.22 17.07
C PRO A 30 -13.95 -8.66 18.21
N ALA A 31 -13.13 -9.48 18.86
CA ALA A 31 -12.24 -9.03 19.93
C ALA A 31 -11.12 -8.11 19.40
N ARG A 32 -10.87 -8.12 18.09
CA ARG A 32 -9.83 -7.33 17.45
C ARG A 32 -10.38 -6.12 16.69
N ALA A 33 -11.58 -5.67 17.02
CA ALA A 33 -12.22 -4.54 16.34
C ALA A 33 -11.39 -3.24 16.41
N ALA A 34 -10.71 -2.99 17.53
CA ALA A 34 -9.87 -1.82 17.71
C ALA A 34 -8.65 -1.87 16.78
N GLU A 35 -8.06 -3.04 16.59
CA GLU A 35 -6.96 -3.24 15.64
C GLU A 35 -7.44 -3.00 14.21
N LEU A 36 -8.58 -3.55 13.85
CA LEU A 36 -9.18 -3.35 12.53
C LEU A 36 -9.38 -1.86 12.26
N GLN A 37 -9.94 -1.13 13.20
CA GLN A 37 -10.17 0.31 13.07
C GLN A 37 -8.86 1.07 12.89
N SER A 38 -7.81 0.72 13.64
CA SER A 38 -6.49 1.34 13.53
C SER A 38 -5.88 1.15 12.14
N ARG A 39 -6.08 0.00 11.52
CA ARG A 39 -5.50 -0.32 10.21
C ARG A 39 -6.28 0.28 9.04
N PHE A 40 -7.49 0.78 9.29
CA PHE A 40 -8.36 1.36 8.28
C PHE A 40 -8.90 2.75 8.70
N SER A 41 -8.04 3.53 9.36
CA SER A 41 -8.39 4.89 9.83
C SER A 41 -8.13 5.97 8.79
N GLY A 42 -7.92 5.61 7.57
CA GLY A 42 -7.65 6.48 6.45
C GLY A 42 -6.33 6.17 5.77
N PRO A 43 -6.14 6.58 4.51
CA PRO A 43 -4.92 6.31 3.77
C PRO A 43 -3.72 7.06 4.35
N LEU A 44 -2.52 6.53 4.14
CA LEU A 44 -1.29 7.24 4.46
C LEU A 44 -1.16 8.46 3.54
N THR A 45 -0.65 9.55 4.08
CA THR A 45 -0.43 10.77 3.33
C THR A 45 1.05 11.10 3.23
N PHE A 46 1.44 11.75 2.13
CA PHE A 46 2.81 12.23 1.97
C PHE A 46 3.07 13.41 2.89
N GLY A 47 4.12 13.29 3.71
CA GLY A 47 4.64 14.40 4.49
C GLY A 47 5.89 14.99 3.83
N THR A 48 6.57 15.90 4.53
CA THR A 48 7.81 16.50 4.04
C THR A 48 8.94 15.50 3.85
N ALA A 49 8.90 14.38 4.59
CA ALA A 49 9.89 13.30 4.51
C ALA A 49 9.39 12.11 3.67
N GLY A 50 8.34 12.30 2.88
CA GLY A 50 7.77 11.26 2.03
C GLY A 50 6.61 10.52 2.67
N LEU A 51 6.32 9.33 2.15
CA LEU A 51 5.26 8.47 2.66
C LEU A 51 5.83 7.58 3.76
N ARG A 52 5.27 7.66 4.96
CA ARG A 52 5.72 6.90 6.12
C ARG A 52 4.57 6.23 6.84
N GLY A 53 4.81 5.03 7.32
CA GLY A 53 3.85 4.27 8.10
C GLY A 53 4.44 2.97 8.60
N GLU A 54 3.81 2.42 9.62
CA GLU A 54 4.18 1.11 10.14
C GLU A 54 3.92 0.02 9.09
N VAL A 55 4.84 -0.93 8.95
CA VAL A 55 4.67 -2.04 8.01
C VAL A 55 3.60 -3.01 8.55
N GLY A 56 2.63 -3.32 7.74
CA GLY A 56 1.55 -4.23 8.10
C GLY A 56 0.37 -4.14 7.15
N ALA A 57 -0.64 -4.97 7.38
CA ALA A 57 -1.85 -5.01 6.59
C ALA A 57 -2.75 -3.80 6.85
N GLY A 58 -3.45 -3.33 5.82
CA GLY A 58 -4.44 -2.26 5.90
C GLY A 58 -4.02 -0.98 5.20
N GLU A 59 -5.00 -0.13 4.88
CA GLU A 59 -4.76 1.12 4.14
C GLU A 59 -3.95 2.14 4.95
N SER A 60 -3.98 2.06 6.28
CA SER A 60 -3.26 2.97 7.18
C SER A 60 -1.86 2.46 7.53
N ARG A 61 -1.37 1.46 6.82
CA ARG A 61 -0.06 0.84 7.03
C ARG A 61 0.74 0.84 5.73
N MET A 62 2.04 0.55 5.84
CA MET A 62 2.89 0.36 4.67
C MET A 62 2.88 -1.10 4.27
N ASN A 63 2.50 -1.38 3.02
CA ASN A 63 2.40 -2.72 2.46
C ASN A 63 2.41 -2.64 0.94
N ARG A 64 2.37 -3.80 0.26
CA ARG A 64 2.42 -3.84 -1.20
C ARG A 64 1.25 -3.12 -1.87
N ALA A 65 0.04 -3.21 -1.30
CA ALA A 65 -1.13 -2.52 -1.83
C ALA A 65 -0.96 -1.00 -1.79
N VAL A 66 -0.49 -0.47 -0.66
CA VAL A 66 -0.25 0.96 -0.48
C VAL A 66 0.89 1.45 -1.36
N VAL A 67 1.99 0.68 -1.47
CA VAL A 67 3.11 1.01 -2.37
C VAL A 67 2.66 1.00 -3.83
N THR A 68 1.86 0.03 -4.24
CA THR A 68 1.29 -0.05 -5.59
C THR A 68 0.50 1.21 -5.91
N ARG A 69 -0.41 1.59 -5.02
CA ARG A 69 -1.27 2.76 -5.18
C ARG A 69 -0.47 4.06 -5.25
N ALA A 70 0.49 4.23 -4.33
CA ALA A 70 1.34 5.42 -4.29
C ALA A 70 2.21 5.54 -5.53
N THR A 71 2.80 4.43 -5.98
CA THR A 71 3.66 4.40 -7.15
C THR A 71 2.86 4.67 -8.42
N TYR A 72 1.68 4.07 -8.54
CA TYR A 72 0.78 4.31 -9.67
C TYR A 72 0.40 5.80 -9.77
N GLY A 73 0.02 6.41 -8.63
CA GLY A 73 -0.33 7.83 -8.59
C GLY A 73 0.84 8.73 -8.99
N LEU A 74 2.05 8.40 -8.54
CA LEU A 74 3.26 9.13 -8.90
C LEU A 74 3.54 9.02 -10.40
N MET A 75 3.43 7.82 -10.97
CA MET A 75 3.68 7.61 -12.40
C MET A 75 2.63 8.28 -13.28
N ASP A 76 1.37 8.27 -12.85
CA ASP A 76 0.31 8.98 -13.54
C ASP A 76 0.58 10.49 -13.58
N TRP A 77 0.98 11.05 -12.44
CA TRP A 77 1.34 12.47 -12.35
C TRP A 77 2.56 12.81 -13.21
N LEU A 78 3.64 12.02 -13.09
CA LEU A 78 4.87 12.23 -13.87
C LEU A 78 4.62 12.17 -15.37
N GLY A 79 3.82 11.22 -15.83
CA GLY A 79 3.48 11.06 -17.24
C GLY A 79 2.75 12.26 -17.83
N ARG A 80 2.07 13.04 -16.97
CA ARG A 80 1.41 14.30 -17.37
C ARG A 80 2.36 15.49 -17.39
N GLN A 81 3.47 15.42 -16.62
CA GLN A 81 4.42 16.53 -16.48
C GLN A 81 5.57 16.44 -17.45
N VAL A 82 6.03 15.24 -17.76
CA VAL A 82 7.24 14.99 -18.55
C VAL A 82 6.97 13.87 -19.56
N GLU A 83 7.37 14.08 -20.80
CA GLU A 83 7.30 13.04 -21.84
C GLU A 83 8.45 12.06 -21.64
N GLY A 84 8.14 10.75 -21.55
CA GLY A 84 9.11 9.68 -21.37
C GLY A 84 9.92 9.80 -20.07
N PRO A 85 9.27 9.94 -18.91
CA PRO A 85 9.99 10.16 -17.65
C PRO A 85 10.91 8.98 -17.31
N ARG A 86 12.03 9.28 -16.65
CA ARG A 86 12.95 8.28 -16.14
C ARG A 86 12.89 8.29 -14.62
N VAL A 87 12.88 7.09 -14.02
CA VAL A 87 12.77 6.92 -12.57
C VAL A 87 13.89 6.00 -12.09
N VAL A 88 14.53 6.39 -11.00
CA VAL A 88 15.52 5.56 -10.31
C VAL A 88 14.91 5.10 -9.00
N ILE A 89 15.04 3.79 -8.72
CA ILE A 89 14.50 3.19 -7.51
C ILE A 89 15.66 2.61 -6.70
N GLY A 90 15.63 2.80 -5.39
CA GLY A 90 16.57 2.18 -4.46
C GLY A 90 15.85 1.43 -3.36
N CYS A 91 16.56 0.53 -2.71
CA CYS A 91 16.09 -0.14 -1.50
C CYS A 91 17.25 -0.33 -0.53
N ASP A 92 16.91 -0.61 0.74
CA ASP A 92 17.89 -0.88 1.77
C ASP A 92 17.67 -2.27 2.39
N ALA A 93 18.35 -2.56 3.50
CA ALA A 93 18.30 -3.87 4.14
C ALA A 93 17.17 -4.06 5.14
N ARG A 94 16.28 -3.07 5.31
CA ARG A 94 15.15 -3.19 6.24
C ARG A 94 14.13 -4.21 5.74
N HIS A 95 13.42 -4.82 6.69
CA HIS A 95 12.35 -5.77 6.35
C HIS A 95 11.32 -5.14 5.42
N GLY A 96 10.96 -5.86 4.37
CA GLY A 96 9.97 -5.43 3.39
C GLY A 96 10.51 -4.51 2.29
N SER A 97 11.72 -3.94 2.46
CA SER A 97 12.27 -2.99 1.50
C SER A 97 12.43 -3.59 0.10
N SER A 98 12.94 -4.84 -0.01
CA SER A 98 13.09 -5.51 -1.30
C SER A 98 11.75 -5.83 -1.95
N ASP A 99 10.74 -6.21 -1.18
CA ASP A 99 9.39 -6.47 -1.69
C ASP A 99 8.74 -5.18 -2.21
N PHE A 100 8.91 -4.07 -1.49
CA PHE A 100 8.40 -2.78 -1.91
C PHE A 100 9.11 -2.26 -3.16
N TYR A 101 10.42 -2.48 -3.24
CA TYR A 101 11.22 -2.18 -4.44
C TYR A 101 10.67 -2.93 -5.64
N THR A 102 10.46 -4.24 -5.53
CA THR A 102 9.94 -5.08 -6.60
C THR A 102 8.55 -4.62 -7.02
N THR A 103 7.66 -4.35 -6.05
CA THR A 103 6.31 -3.86 -6.32
C THR A 103 6.33 -2.55 -7.08
N ALA A 104 7.14 -1.59 -6.64
CA ALA A 104 7.26 -0.29 -7.31
C ALA A 104 7.82 -0.44 -8.72
N ALA A 105 8.84 -1.30 -8.90
CA ALA A 105 9.45 -1.55 -10.21
C ALA A 105 8.43 -2.15 -11.19
N GLU A 106 7.59 -3.06 -10.74
CA GLU A 106 6.54 -3.66 -11.56
C GLU A 106 5.52 -2.61 -12.02
N VAL A 107 5.09 -1.73 -11.13
CA VAL A 107 4.14 -0.66 -11.46
C VAL A 107 4.75 0.31 -12.47
N ILE A 108 5.99 0.71 -12.27
CA ILE A 108 6.69 1.63 -13.15
C ILE A 108 6.89 1.01 -14.53
N SER A 109 7.29 -0.25 -14.59
CA SER A 109 7.48 -0.98 -15.85
C SER A 109 6.17 -1.11 -16.62
N ALA A 110 5.06 -1.36 -15.94
CA ALA A 110 3.74 -1.46 -16.56
C ALA A 110 3.23 -0.13 -17.10
N ALA A 111 3.66 0.99 -16.52
CA ALA A 111 3.30 2.32 -17.00
C ALA A 111 4.10 2.78 -18.22
N GLY A 112 5.13 2.04 -18.60
CA GLY A 112 6.02 2.39 -19.71
C GLY A 112 7.19 3.19 -19.26
#